data_b070d26771c90841f4ebcb94949840f4
#
_entry.id   b070d26771c90841f4ebcb94949840f4
#
_cell.length_a   1.000
_cell.length_b   1.000
_cell.length_c   1.000
_cell.angle_alpha   90.00
_cell.angle_beta   90.00
_cell.angle_gamma   90.00
#
_symmetry.space_group_name_H-M   'P 1'
#
loop_
_entity.id
_entity.type
_entity.pdbx_description
1 polymer ?
#
loop_
_entity_poly.entity_id
_entity_poly.type
_entity_poly.pdbx_seq_one_letter_code
_entity_poly.pdbx_strand_id
1 'polypeptide(L)'
;MVYVGKARKRYWRETFQAYLFLLPAFVILGIFVFWPIGYSLILSFFKWDFTNQTSPFFHGFANYTKLFKLEMALPYSFGQAAVYSAFYILAAYLLTRLIFLWVNYTKAFEQHRSGSDRLLRMTVFYGALTVLGLVFAHYGMIWPLFVLVVAMGGLFLYEKRKPYPFKKSAGLWSYALLVVLFYFAFKQVAMVRYELFDFLLLTKESSVFVKSIFNTVYYVILTTPAEIVISLFLALLLNLPLKMKAFFRTSYFIPYVTSVVAISLVWRWMFNDEYGLFNYFLSLVDIGKVKWLTHEDWTIPTIAIVSIWKSVGYNAIIFLAGLQSIDKSYYEAAEVDGASKLQNFFHITWPLLSPTTFFILIVSVIGNFKVFTQVYVLYQALPGPYNNSGMTMVYYIFDKFYADQQMGEASAAAYVLFMVILVLTFFQFRVGKQRVQYVG
;
A
#
# COMPACT_ATOMS: atom_id res chain seq x y z
N MET A 1 -34.74 46.30 -12.88
CA MET A 1 -35.31 45.09 -12.23
C MET A 1 -35.87 44.04 -13.18
N VAL A 2 -36.44 44.37 -14.35
CA VAL A 2 -37.08 43.40 -15.28
C VAL A 2 -36.08 42.46 -15.96
N TYR A 3 -34.82 42.87 -16.23
CA TYR A 3 -33.79 42.06 -16.90
C TYR A 3 -33.24 40.92 -16.01
N VAL A 4 -33.12 41.15 -14.72
CA VAL A 4 -32.63 40.14 -13.75
C VAL A 4 -33.62 38.99 -13.59
N GLY A 5 -34.92 39.25 -13.64
CA GLY A 5 -35.96 38.23 -13.55
C GLY A 5 -36.03 37.30 -14.78
N LYS A 6 -35.77 37.82 -15.99
CA LYS A 6 -35.75 37.01 -17.22
C LYS A 6 -34.51 36.10 -17.28
N ALA A 7 -33.36 36.61 -16.88
CA ALA A 7 -32.11 35.81 -16.81
C ALA A 7 -32.23 34.67 -15.79
N ARG A 8 -32.81 34.93 -14.61
CA ARG A 8 -33.04 33.91 -13.57
C ARG A 8 -34.06 32.84 -14.00
N LYS A 9 -35.16 33.23 -14.71
CA LYS A 9 -36.09 32.25 -15.28
C LYS A 9 -35.48 31.40 -16.38
N ARG A 10 -34.62 31.96 -17.22
CA ARG A 10 -33.90 31.23 -18.26
C ARG A 10 -32.90 30.23 -17.64
N TYR A 11 -32.11 30.65 -16.65
CA TYR A 11 -31.20 29.78 -15.88
C TYR A 11 -31.93 28.59 -15.25
N TRP A 12 -33.07 28.83 -14.55
CA TRP A 12 -33.85 27.74 -13.94
C TRP A 12 -34.45 26.79 -14.98
N ARG A 13 -34.87 27.29 -16.12
CA ARG A 13 -35.38 26.43 -17.20
C ARG A 13 -34.29 25.60 -17.84
N GLU A 14 -33.13 26.16 -18.12
CA GLU A 14 -31.96 25.43 -18.64
C GLU A 14 -31.46 24.40 -17.64
N THR A 15 -31.41 24.73 -16.36
CA THR A 15 -31.05 23.80 -15.28
C THR A 15 -32.08 22.66 -15.17
N PHE A 16 -33.36 22.95 -15.21
CA PHE A 16 -34.38 21.91 -15.17
C PHE A 16 -34.34 20.99 -16.39
N GLN A 17 -34.15 21.56 -17.59
CA GLN A 17 -33.92 20.74 -18.80
C GLN A 17 -32.70 19.84 -18.68
N ALA A 18 -31.57 20.35 -18.17
CA ALA A 18 -30.38 19.54 -17.92
C ALA A 18 -30.68 18.37 -16.97
N TYR A 19 -31.38 18.62 -15.85
CA TYR A 19 -31.77 17.53 -14.94
C TYR A 19 -32.75 16.54 -15.57
N LEU A 20 -33.67 17.00 -16.42
CA LEU A 20 -34.60 16.13 -17.14
C LEU A 20 -33.84 15.20 -18.11
N PHE A 21 -32.83 15.69 -18.82
CA PHE A 21 -31.96 14.87 -19.69
C PHE A 21 -31.10 13.90 -18.88
N LEU A 22 -30.68 14.27 -17.68
CA LEU A 22 -29.91 13.39 -16.80
C LEU A 22 -30.76 12.40 -15.99
N LEU A 23 -32.07 12.63 -15.91
CA LEU A 23 -33.00 11.83 -15.11
C LEU A 23 -32.95 10.33 -15.43
N PRO A 24 -32.93 9.86 -16.69
CA PRO A 24 -32.82 8.42 -16.98
C PRO A 24 -31.52 7.81 -16.40
N ALA A 25 -30.39 8.53 -16.52
CA ALA A 25 -29.13 8.09 -15.94
C ALA A 25 -29.17 8.06 -14.40
N PHE A 26 -29.74 9.08 -13.76
CA PHE A 26 -29.91 9.10 -12.31
C PHE A 26 -30.84 8.01 -11.79
N VAL A 27 -31.91 7.68 -12.52
CA VAL A 27 -32.82 6.59 -12.15
C VAL A 27 -32.07 5.24 -12.20
N ILE A 28 -31.32 4.99 -13.27
CA ILE A 28 -30.54 3.75 -13.41
C ILE A 28 -29.48 3.67 -12.30
N LEU A 29 -28.73 4.73 -12.08
CA LEU A 29 -27.73 4.80 -10.99
C LEU A 29 -28.38 4.66 -9.62
N GLY A 30 -29.54 5.28 -9.41
CA GLY A 30 -30.30 5.20 -8.18
C GLY A 30 -30.69 3.77 -7.84
N ILE A 31 -31.27 3.06 -8.79
CA ILE A 31 -31.77 1.70 -8.59
C ILE A 31 -30.65 0.66 -8.55
N PHE A 32 -29.67 0.74 -9.45
CA PHE A 32 -28.67 -0.34 -9.62
C PHE A 32 -27.35 -0.08 -8.93
N VAL A 33 -27.08 1.15 -8.48
CA VAL A 33 -25.83 1.49 -7.78
C VAL A 33 -26.11 2.00 -6.36
N PHE A 34 -26.85 3.11 -6.22
CA PHE A 34 -27.01 3.71 -4.90
C PHE A 34 -27.90 2.90 -3.97
N TRP A 35 -28.99 2.30 -4.49
CA TRP A 35 -29.87 1.46 -3.67
C TRP A 35 -29.16 0.22 -3.11
N PRO A 36 -28.45 -0.62 -3.90
CA PRO A 36 -27.70 -1.76 -3.35
C PRO A 36 -26.63 -1.35 -2.34
N ILE A 37 -25.93 -0.21 -2.57
CA ILE A 37 -24.96 0.32 -1.61
C ILE A 37 -25.67 0.66 -0.30
N GLY A 38 -26.73 1.47 -0.33
CA GLY A 38 -27.45 1.85 0.87
C GLY A 38 -28.07 0.65 1.59
N TYR A 39 -28.64 -0.28 0.84
CA TYR A 39 -29.21 -1.52 1.39
C TYR A 39 -28.16 -2.40 2.05
N SER A 40 -27.02 -2.61 1.42
CA SER A 40 -25.89 -3.34 2.01
C SER A 40 -25.36 -2.65 3.28
N LEU A 41 -25.38 -1.30 3.35
CA LEU A 41 -25.05 -0.57 4.57
C LEU A 41 -26.00 -0.94 5.71
N ILE A 42 -27.30 -0.90 5.43
CA ILE A 42 -28.32 -1.29 6.42
C ILE A 42 -28.07 -2.74 6.87
N LEU A 43 -27.87 -3.67 5.93
CA LEU A 43 -27.62 -5.06 6.23
C LEU A 43 -26.40 -5.31 7.12
N SER A 44 -25.37 -4.49 7.02
CA SER A 44 -24.18 -4.61 7.84
C SER A 44 -24.44 -4.50 9.36
N PHE A 45 -25.57 -3.88 9.74
CA PHE A 45 -26.02 -3.75 11.13
C PHE A 45 -27.03 -4.83 11.57
N PHE A 46 -27.39 -5.74 10.66
CA PHE A 46 -28.35 -6.80 10.95
C PHE A 46 -27.67 -8.18 10.90
N LYS A 47 -28.11 -9.08 11.77
CA LYS A 47 -27.85 -10.49 11.62
C LYS A 47 -28.84 -11.04 10.59
N TRP A 48 -28.35 -11.37 9.42
CA TRP A 48 -29.16 -11.95 8.36
C TRP A 48 -28.39 -13.09 7.72
N ASP A 49 -28.92 -14.28 7.86
CA ASP A 49 -28.46 -15.51 7.24
C ASP A 49 -29.53 -15.98 6.27
N PHE A 50 -29.17 -16.55 5.12
CA PHE A 50 -30.15 -17.09 4.18
C PHE A 50 -31.07 -18.16 4.80
N THR A 51 -30.57 -18.87 5.78
CA THR A 51 -31.32 -19.87 6.54
C THR A 51 -32.42 -19.28 7.42
N ASN A 52 -32.33 -18.01 7.79
CA ASN A 52 -33.28 -17.26 8.62
C ASN A 52 -33.92 -16.10 7.84
N GLN A 53 -34.47 -16.38 6.64
CA GLN A 53 -35.04 -15.35 5.77
C GLN A 53 -36.27 -14.62 6.34
N THR A 54 -36.86 -15.09 7.43
CA THR A 54 -38.14 -14.59 7.95
C THR A 54 -38.03 -13.35 8.84
N SER A 55 -36.89 -13.04 9.43
CA SER A 55 -36.72 -11.82 10.25
C SER A 55 -35.27 -11.41 10.43
N PRO A 56 -34.78 -10.41 9.66
CA PRO A 56 -33.48 -9.81 9.95
C PRO A 56 -33.49 -9.20 11.34
N PHE A 57 -32.61 -9.64 12.22
CA PHE A 57 -32.49 -9.13 13.58
C PHE A 57 -31.45 -8.00 13.65
N PHE A 58 -31.84 -6.85 14.18
CA PHE A 58 -30.88 -5.74 14.36
C PHE A 58 -29.82 -6.11 15.39
N HIS A 59 -28.56 -6.09 14.98
CA HIS A 59 -27.41 -6.52 15.76
C HIS A 59 -26.40 -5.40 16.04
N GLY A 60 -26.68 -4.18 15.60
CA GLY A 60 -25.80 -3.04 15.78
C GLY A 60 -24.42 -3.27 15.14
N PHE A 61 -23.37 -2.96 15.86
CA PHE A 61 -21.97 -3.12 15.40
C PHE A 61 -21.40 -4.53 15.59
N ALA A 62 -22.20 -5.51 15.98
CA ALA A 62 -21.68 -6.84 16.31
C ALA A 62 -21.03 -7.56 15.10
N ASN A 63 -21.52 -7.35 13.88
CA ASN A 63 -20.86 -7.87 12.68
C ASN A 63 -19.44 -7.30 12.54
N TYR A 64 -19.25 -5.99 12.77
CA TYR A 64 -17.96 -5.35 12.72
C TYR A 64 -17.01 -5.84 13.82
N THR A 65 -17.49 -5.99 15.05
CA THR A 65 -16.67 -6.54 16.13
C THR A 65 -16.30 -8.00 15.89
N LYS A 66 -17.19 -8.78 15.26
CA LYS A 66 -16.93 -10.17 14.86
C LYS A 66 -15.79 -10.28 13.83
N LEU A 67 -15.71 -9.36 12.84
CA LEU A 67 -14.64 -9.34 11.85
C LEU A 67 -13.24 -9.27 12.49
N PHE A 68 -13.10 -8.50 13.57
CA PHE A 68 -11.83 -8.31 14.26
C PHE A 68 -11.67 -9.22 15.49
N LYS A 69 -12.61 -10.16 15.70
CA LYS A 69 -12.48 -11.12 16.78
C LYS A 69 -11.33 -12.08 16.48
N LEU A 70 -10.45 -12.20 17.44
CA LEU A 70 -9.32 -13.12 17.38
C LEU A 70 -9.79 -14.52 17.82
N GLU A 71 -9.44 -15.53 17.04
CA GLU A 71 -9.73 -16.93 17.34
C GLU A 71 -8.79 -17.47 18.42
N MET A 72 -7.54 -16.95 18.45
CA MET A 72 -6.56 -17.29 19.48
C MET A 72 -6.28 -16.08 20.35
N ALA A 73 -6.16 -16.30 21.66
CA ALA A 73 -5.72 -15.25 22.59
C ALA A 73 -4.27 -14.87 22.28
N LEU A 74 -4.02 -13.59 22.09
CA LEU A 74 -2.66 -13.10 21.90
C LEU A 74 -1.91 -13.13 23.23
N PRO A 75 -0.60 -13.44 23.23
CA PRO A 75 0.21 -13.51 24.45
C PRO A 75 0.42 -12.14 25.11
N TYR A 76 0.12 -11.05 24.41
CA TYR A 76 0.27 -9.67 24.91
C TYR A 76 -0.69 -8.73 24.21
N SER A 77 -0.93 -7.56 24.82
CA SER A 77 -1.86 -6.56 24.32
C SER A 77 -1.20 -5.62 23.30
N PHE A 78 -2.02 -4.94 22.49
CA PHE A 78 -1.56 -3.88 21.57
C PHE A 78 -0.79 -2.78 22.29
N GLY A 79 -1.24 -2.38 23.51
CA GLY A 79 -0.55 -1.36 24.31
C GLY A 79 0.88 -1.79 24.69
N GLN A 80 1.06 -3.05 25.05
CA GLN A 80 2.38 -3.62 25.32
C GLN A 80 3.26 -3.58 24.07
N ALA A 81 2.76 -4.09 22.95
CA ALA A 81 3.47 -4.05 21.66
C ALA A 81 3.89 -2.64 21.26
N ALA A 82 3.01 -1.65 21.45
CA ALA A 82 3.28 -0.25 21.15
C ALA A 82 4.41 0.33 22.00
N VAL A 83 4.46 0.00 23.32
CA VAL A 83 5.53 0.47 24.21
C VAL A 83 6.88 -0.10 23.81
N TYR A 84 6.97 -1.40 23.49
CA TYR A 84 8.21 -2.03 23.03
C TYR A 84 8.69 -1.40 21.71
N SER A 85 7.79 -1.26 20.74
CA SER A 85 8.14 -0.65 19.46
C SER A 85 8.56 0.80 19.59
N ALA A 86 7.87 1.60 20.41
CA ALA A 86 8.24 2.98 20.68
C ALA A 86 9.64 3.08 21.30
N PHE A 87 9.97 2.18 22.22
CA PHE A 87 11.31 2.11 22.81
C PHE A 87 12.36 1.80 21.76
N TYR A 88 12.21 0.72 20.97
CA TYR A 88 13.19 0.32 19.96
C TYR A 88 13.41 1.40 18.89
N ILE A 89 12.32 2.01 18.40
CA ILE A 89 12.39 3.08 17.39
C ILE A 89 13.09 4.31 17.98
N LEU A 90 12.71 4.72 19.18
CA LEU A 90 13.28 5.91 19.82
C LEU A 90 14.77 5.70 20.16
N ALA A 91 15.14 4.57 20.71
CA ALA A 91 16.52 4.22 21.01
C ALA A 91 17.38 4.16 19.74
N ALA A 92 16.88 3.49 18.70
CA ALA A 92 17.55 3.40 17.39
C ALA A 92 17.74 4.79 16.78
N TYR A 93 16.71 5.65 16.81
CA TYR A 93 16.78 7.00 16.32
C TYR A 93 17.80 7.85 17.08
N LEU A 94 17.79 7.79 18.41
CA LEU A 94 18.71 8.58 19.23
C LEU A 94 20.16 8.16 19.06
N LEU A 95 20.45 6.86 19.00
CA LEU A 95 21.80 6.35 18.73
C LEU A 95 22.28 6.71 17.32
N THR A 96 21.46 6.55 16.31
CA THR A 96 21.79 6.99 14.95
C THR A 96 22.11 8.48 14.92
N ARG A 97 21.30 9.30 15.60
CA ARG A 97 21.53 10.74 15.71
C ARG A 97 22.86 11.03 16.40
N LEU A 98 23.20 10.36 17.49
CA LEU A 98 24.48 10.50 18.17
C LEU A 98 25.66 10.16 17.27
N ILE A 99 25.61 9.05 16.52
CA ILE A 99 26.66 8.66 15.57
C ILE A 99 26.90 9.78 14.56
N PHE A 100 25.83 10.33 13.96
CA PHE A 100 25.98 11.43 13.00
C PHE A 100 26.48 12.72 13.63
N LEU A 101 26.11 13.00 14.88
CA LEU A 101 26.68 14.14 15.61
C LEU A 101 28.17 13.95 15.86
N TRP A 102 28.62 12.74 16.24
CA TRP A 102 30.04 12.41 16.41
C TRP A 102 30.82 12.48 15.10
N VAL A 103 30.30 11.93 14.01
CA VAL A 103 30.94 12.02 12.69
C VAL A 103 31.11 13.46 12.23
N ASN A 104 30.10 14.31 12.46
CA ASN A 104 30.18 15.73 12.12
C ASN A 104 31.12 16.50 13.07
N TYR A 105 31.16 16.10 14.33
CA TYR A 105 32.07 16.68 15.31
C TYR A 105 33.54 16.41 14.99
N THR A 106 33.90 15.18 14.63
CA THR A 106 35.28 14.82 14.22
C THR A 106 35.77 15.61 13.01
N LYS A 107 34.84 15.99 12.09
CA LYS A 107 35.15 16.84 10.94
C LYS A 107 35.29 18.33 11.28
N ALA A 108 34.70 18.76 12.38
CA ALA A 108 34.66 20.18 12.82
C ALA A 108 35.56 20.46 14.08
N PHE A 109 36.35 19.46 14.47
CA PHE A 109 37.09 19.46 15.73
C PHE A 109 38.06 20.66 15.91
N GLU A 110 38.56 21.26 14.84
CA GLU A 110 39.49 22.39 14.91
C GLU A 110 38.87 23.70 15.42
N GLN A 111 37.57 23.82 15.48
CA GLN A 111 36.92 25.12 15.76
C GLN A 111 36.12 25.26 17.07
N HIS A 112 35.72 24.17 17.78
CA HIS A 112 34.78 24.33 18.91
C HIS A 112 34.99 23.32 20.07
N ARG A 113 35.81 23.64 21.03
CA ARG A 113 36.13 22.81 22.23
C ARG A 113 34.96 22.66 23.22
N SER A 114 34.02 23.60 23.29
CA SER A 114 32.92 23.58 24.31
C SER A 114 31.76 22.61 23.96
N GLY A 115 31.69 22.10 22.74
CA GLY A 115 30.64 21.17 22.29
C GLY A 115 30.89 19.69 22.66
N SER A 116 32.16 19.34 22.97
CA SER A 116 32.57 17.95 23.24
C SER A 116 31.98 17.40 24.53
N ASP A 117 32.01 18.16 25.61
CA ASP A 117 31.54 17.73 26.94
C ASP A 117 30.01 17.51 26.95
N ARG A 118 29.30 18.32 26.19
CA ARG A 118 27.85 18.13 26.02
C ARG A 118 27.54 16.87 25.20
N LEU A 119 28.23 16.65 24.11
CA LEU A 119 28.03 15.49 23.27
C LEU A 119 28.40 14.18 23.98
N LEU A 120 29.52 14.20 24.75
CA LEU A 120 29.95 13.05 25.55
C LEU A 120 28.89 12.71 26.63
N ARG A 121 28.45 13.72 27.43
CA ARG A 121 27.40 13.50 28.42
C ARG A 121 26.14 12.92 27.85
N MET A 122 25.70 13.42 26.68
CA MET A 122 24.52 12.89 25.99
C MET A 122 24.73 11.46 25.53
N THR A 123 25.90 11.12 25.00
CA THR A 123 26.24 9.76 24.54
C THR A 123 26.18 8.77 25.71
N VAL A 124 26.81 9.12 26.82
CA VAL A 124 26.78 8.30 28.05
C VAL A 124 25.35 8.16 28.57
N PHE A 125 24.62 9.25 28.62
CA PHE A 125 23.24 9.23 29.14
C PHE A 125 22.27 8.44 28.28
N TYR A 126 22.22 8.70 26.97
CA TYR A 126 21.33 7.93 26.08
C TYR A 126 21.78 6.47 25.91
N GLY A 127 23.10 6.22 25.94
CA GLY A 127 23.62 4.86 25.98
C GLY A 127 23.16 4.10 27.22
N ALA A 128 23.29 4.71 28.42
CA ALA A 128 22.81 4.12 29.68
C ALA A 128 21.29 3.89 29.67
N LEU A 129 20.49 4.84 29.21
CA LEU A 129 19.03 4.67 29.09
C LEU A 129 18.67 3.57 28.09
N THR A 130 19.40 3.44 26.99
CA THR A 130 19.18 2.38 26.01
C THR A 130 19.47 1.01 26.63
N VAL A 131 20.61 0.84 27.32
CA VAL A 131 20.96 -0.41 28.00
C VAL A 131 19.92 -0.76 29.08
N LEU A 132 19.54 0.21 29.91
CA LEU A 132 18.52 0.03 30.94
C LEU A 132 17.18 -0.39 30.33
N GLY A 133 16.79 0.25 29.22
CA GLY A 133 15.56 -0.10 28.50
C GLY A 133 15.60 -1.48 27.87
N LEU A 134 16.75 -1.94 27.36
CA LEU A 134 16.92 -3.29 26.86
C LEU A 134 16.77 -4.34 28.00
N VAL A 135 17.29 -4.02 29.19
CA VAL A 135 17.11 -4.84 30.40
C VAL A 135 15.63 -4.91 30.78
N PHE A 136 14.94 -3.76 30.85
CA PHE A 136 13.49 -3.75 31.13
C PHE A 136 12.68 -4.51 30.08
N ALA A 137 13.05 -4.37 28.81
CA ALA A 137 12.42 -5.11 27.71
C ALA A 137 12.64 -6.63 27.87
N HIS A 138 13.87 -7.06 28.18
CA HIS A 138 14.22 -8.47 28.40
C HIS A 138 13.41 -9.11 29.54
N TYR A 139 13.27 -8.42 30.66
CA TYR A 139 12.51 -8.92 31.82
C TYR A 139 11.00 -8.62 31.77
N GLY A 140 10.49 -8.10 30.68
CA GLY A 140 9.06 -7.84 30.51
C GLY A 140 8.49 -6.72 31.38
N MET A 141 9.35 -5.80 31.85
CA MET A 141 8.97 -4.71 32.75
C MET A 141 8.36 -3.52 31.99
N ILE A 142 7.08 -3.62 31.63
CA ILE A 142 6.40 -2.65 30.74
C ILE A 142 6.28 -1.27 31.32
N TRP A 143 5.90 -1.13 32.61
CA TRP A 143 5.72 0.18 33.24
C TRP A 143 7.04 0.97 33.36
N PRO A 144 8.16 0.39 33.84
CA PRO A 144 9.46 1.06 33.80
C PRO A 144 9.88 1.40 32.37
N LEU A 145 9.63 0.52 31.39
CA LEU A 145 9.93 0.76 29.98
C LEU A 145 9.13 1.94 29.42
N PHE A 146 7.84 2.02 29.73
CA PHE A 146 6.97 3.16 29.34
C PHE A 146 7.48 4.49 29.90
N VAL A 147 7.78 4.53 31.20
CA VAL A 147 8.33 5.73 31.85
C VAL A 147 9.64 6.15 31.19
N LEU A 148 10.49 5.17 30.85
CA LEU A 148 11.77 5.44 30.19
C LEU A 148 11.56 5.99 28.77
N VAL A 149 10.61 5.48 27.99
CA VAL A 149 10.25 6.01 26.65
C VAL A 149 9.78 7.47 26.76
N VAL A 150 8.94 7.78 27.75
CA VAL A 150 8.46 9.16 27.97
C VAL A 150 9.63 10.07 28.36
N ALA A 151 10.50 9.61 29.25
CA ALA A 151 11.70 10.37 29.66
C ALA A 151 12.64 10.63 28.47
N MET A 152 12.96 9.61 27.68
CA MET A 152 13.80 9.74 26.49
C MET A 152 13.18 10.70 25.46
N GLY A 153 11.86 10.61 25.23
CA GLY A 153 11.13 11.51 24.34
C GLY A 153 11.14 12.95 24.82
N GLY A 154 10.90 13.17 26.11
CA GLY A 154 10.94 14.49 26.74
C GLY A 154 12.33 15.14 26.64
N LEU A 155 13.38 14.39 26.91
CA LEU A 155 14.77 14.82 26.76
C LEU A 155 15.10 15.16 25.30
N PHE A 156 14.66 14.35 24.36
CA PHE A 156 14.82 14.63 22.93
C PHE A 156 14.15 15.95 22.53
N LEU A 157 12.92 16.21 23.00
CA LEU A 157 12.21 17.46 22.72
C LEU A 157 12.90 18.66 23.36
N TYR A 158 13.42 18.51 24.57
CA TYR A 158 14.21 19.55 25.25
C TYR A 158 15.47 19.89 24.48
N GLU A 159 16.19 18.88 23.99
CA GLU A 159 17.41 19.07 23.21
C GLU A 159 17.18 19.67 21.84
N LYS A 160 16.04 19.34 21.21
CA LYS A 160 15.66 19.90 19.90
C LYS A 160 15.57 21.46 19.97
N ARG A 161 15.26 22.02 21.15
CA ARG A 161 15.20 23.46 21.37
C ARG A 161 16.60 24.12 21.42
N LYS A 162 17.67 23.35 21.60
CA LYS A 162 19.05 23.82 21.62
C LYS A 162 19.83 23.26 20.42
N PRO A 163 19.78 23.93 19.26
CA PRO A 163 20.43 23.41 18.05
C PRO A 163 21.94 23.26 18.23
N TYR A 164 22.51 22.25 17.60
CA TYR A 164 23.95 22.11 17.47
C TYR A 164 24.45 23.03 16.36
N PRO A 165 25.67 23.57 16.46
CA PRO A 165 26.23 24.49 15.47
C PRO A 165 26.60 23.83 14.15
N PHE A 166 26.33 22.51 13.97
CA PHE A 166 26.72 21.78 12.77
C PHE A 166 25.51 21.52 11.84
N LYS A 167 25.70 21.69 10.54
CA LYS A 167 24.73 21.25 9.53
C LYS A 167 24.74 19.72 9.43
N LYS A 168 23.55 19.09 9.31
CA LYS A 168 23.41 17.66 9.04
C LYS A 168 24.07 17.31 7.72
N SER A 169 25.08 16.42 7.73
CA SER A 169 25.77 15.95 6.52
C SER A 169 25.30 14.56 6.07
N ALA A 170 24.34 13.94 6.75
CA ALA A 170 23.86 12.60 6.39
C ALA A 170 22.64 12.66 5.47
N GLY A 171 22.68 11.90 4.39
CA GLY A 171 21.53 11.67 3.52
C GLY A 171 20.39 10.97 4.27
N LEU A 172 19.14 11.27 3.91
CA LEU A 172 17.95 10.67 4.53
C LEU A 172 17.99 9.13 4.52
N TRP A 173 18.48 8.55 3.46
CA TRP A 173 18.56 7.09 3.28
C TRP A 173 19.56 6.41 4.22
N SER A 174 20.75 6.99 4.42
CA SER A 174 21.72 6.44 5.36
C SER A 174 21.22 6.52 6.81
N TYR A 175 20.47 7.59 7.13
CA TYR A 175 19.84 7.74 8.42
C TYR A 175 18.76 6.67 8.65
N ALA A 176 17.88 6.48 7.68
CA ALA A 176 16.81 5.48 7.73
C ALA A 176 17.37 4.06 7.84
N LEU A 177 18.42 3.74 7.06
CA LEU A 177 19.06 2.43 7.11
C LEU A 177 19.62 2.11 8.51
N LEU A 178 20.34 3.04 9.14
CA LEU A 178 20.88 2.83 10.48
C LEU A 178 19.80 2.67 11.55
N VAL A 179 18.70 3.44 11.45
CA VAL A 179 17.57 3.29 12.37
C VAL A 179 16.97 1.89 12.26
N VAL A 180 16.78 1.38 11.03
CA VAL A 180 16.26 0.03 10.80
C VAL A 180 17.22 -1.04 11.33
N LEU A 181 18.52 -0.90 11.07
CA LEU A 181 19.53 -1.85 11.57
C LEU A 181 19.57 -1.90 13.10
N PHE A 182 19.58 -0.75 13.77
CA PHE A 182 19.55 -0.70 15.24
C PHE A 182 18.24 -1.24 15.82
N TYR A 183 17.11 -0.98 15.17
CA TYR A 183 15.82 -1.54 15.60
C TYR A 183 15.87 -3.07 15.66
N PHE A 184 16.32 -3.71 14.58
CA PHE A 184 16.46 -5.16 14.54
C PHE A 184 17.53 -5.69 15.51
N ALA A 185 18.65 -4.97 15.66
CA ALA A 185 19.69 -5.35 16.61
C ALA A 185 19.15 -5.34 18.06
N PHE A 186 18.41 -4.31 18.46
CA PHE A 186 17.80 -4.21 19.80
C PHE A 186 16.75 -5.29 20.04
N LYS A 187 15.94 -5.62 19.05
CA LYS A 187 15.01 -6.74 19.09
C LYS A 187 15.72 -8.07 19.39
N GLN A 188 16.84 -8.31 18.72
CA GLN A 188 17.65 -9.51 18.94
C GLN A 188 18.31 -9.56 20.32
N VAL A 189 18.90 -8.44 20.75
CA VAL A 189 19.58 -8.33 22.06
C VAL A 189 18.59 -8.50 23.22
N ALA A 190 17.39 -7.91 23.11
CA ALA A 190 16.37 -8.05 24.15
C ALA A 190 15.73 -9.43 24.21
N MET A 191 15.91 -10.28 23.18
CA MET A 191 15.31 -11.63 23.08
C MET A 191 13.79 -11.67 23.27
N VAL A 192 13.11 -10.56 23.08
CA VAL A 192 11.66 -10.42 23.34
C VAL A 192 10.93 -10.17 22.03
N ARG A 193 9.88 -11.00 21.79
CA ARG A 193 9.03 -10.92 20.60
C ARG A 193 7.68 -10.26 20.92
N TYR A 194 7.72 -9.08 21.60
CA TYR A 194 6.49 -8.38 22.02
C TYR A 194 6.33 -7.03 21.36
N GLU A 195 6.89 -6.86 20.18
CA GLU A 195 6.82 -5.59 19.45
C GLU A 195 5.65 -5.58 18.45
N LEU A 196 5.36 -4.41 17.89
CA LEU A 196 4.19 -4.19 17.06
C LEU A 196 4.17 -5.04 15.78
N PHE A 197 5.33 -5.32 15.19
CA PHE A 197 5.42 -6.14 13.99
C PHE A 197 5.06 -7.61 14.28
N ASP A 198 5.60 -8.19 15.37
CA ASP A 198 5.24 -9.54 15.80
C ASP A 198 3.77 -9.60 16.26
N PHE A 199 3.27 -8.53 16.92
CA PHE A 199 1.85 -8.42 17.25
C PHE A 199 0.96 -8.47 16.02
N LEU A 200 1.31 -7.72 14.98
CA LEU A 200 0.56 -7.73 13.72
C LEU A 200 0.61 -9.10 13.03
N LEU A 201 1.77 -9.76 13.02
CA LEU A 201 1.89 -11.12 12.47
C LEU A 201 1.04 -12.14 13.23
N LEU A 202 1.04 -12.10 14.57
CA LEU A 202 0.19 -12.96 15.38
C LEU A 202 -1.29 -12.66 15.19
N THR A 203 -1.66 -11.40 15.08
CA THR A 203 -3.04 -10.98 14.79
C THR A 203 -3.50 -11.48 13.42
N LYS A 204 -2.60 -11.41 12.42
CA LYS A 204 -2.85 -11.98 11.08
C LYS A 204 -3.20 -13.47 11.15
N GLU A 205 -2.46 -14.25 11.91
CA GLU A 205 -2.71 -15.70 12.02
C GLU A 205 -3.91 -16.04 12.93
N SER A 206 -4.34 -15.09 13.77
CA SER A 206 -5.44 -15.28 14.73
C SER A 206 -6.82 -14.88 14.20
N SER A 207 -6.92 -14.32 13.01
CA SER A 207 -8.20 -13.90 12.39
C SER A 207 -8.13 -13.98 10.89
N VAL A 208 -9.05 -14.74 10.28
CA VAL A 208 -9.13 -14.88 8.82
C VAL A 208 -9.41 -13.54 8.12
N PHE A 209 -10.24 -12.68 8.73
CA PHE A 209 -10.50 -11.35 8.18
C PHE A 209 -9.26 -10.45 8.22
N VAL A 210 -8.55 -10.41 9.34
CA VAL A 210 -7.31 -9.64 9.45
C VAL A 210 -6.28 -10.18 8.48
N LYS A 211 -6.16 -11.50 8.33
CA LYS A 211 -5.32 -12.13 7.31
C LYS A 211 -5.68 -11.68 5.89
N SER A 212 -6.97 -11.57 5.59
CA SER A 212 -7.42 -11.07 4.29
C SER A 212 -7.01 -9.63 4.00
N ILE A 213 -6.99 -8.76 5.03
CA ILE A 213 -6.47 -7.39 4.92
C ILE A 213 -4.97 -7.43 4.59
N PHE A 214 -4.19 -8.19 5.35
CA PHE A 214 -2.74 -8.31 5.13
C PHE A 214 -2.41 -8.84 3.73
N ASN A 215 -3.07 -9.92 3.31
CA ASN A 215 -2.87 -10.50 1.99
C ASN A 215 -3.22 -9.50 0.88
N THR A 216 -4.32 -8.75 1.02
CA THR A 216 -4.72 -7.72 0.06
C THR A 216 -3.70 -6.58 0.01
N VAL A 217 -3.26 -6.08 1.16
CA VAL A 217 -2.24 -5.02 1.23
C VAL A 217 -0.92 -5.49 0.65
N TYR A 218 -0.46 -6.69 0.98
CA TYR A 218 0.75 -7.29 0.43
C TYR A 218 0.67 -7.43 -1.09
N TYR A 219 -0.46 -7.92 -1.60
CA TYR A 219 -0.73 -8.01 -3.02
C TYR A 219 -0.67 -6.63 -3.71
N VAL A 220 -1.31 -5.59 -3.14
CA VAL A 220 -1.31 -4.23 -3.70
C VAL A 220 0.08 -3.61 -3.70
N ILE A 221 0.87 -3.81 -2.64
CA ILE A 221 2.25 -3.33 -2.55
C ILE A 221 3.14 -4.02 -3.58
N LEU A 222 2.90 -5.28 -3.87
CA LEU A 222 3.68 -6.03 -4.85
C LEU A 222 3.28 -5.68 -6.29
N THR A 223 1.99 -5.58 -6.57
CA THR A 223 1.47 -5.37 -7.93
C THR A 223 1.58 -3.93 -8.41
N THR A 224 1.10 -2.96 -7.62
CA THR A 224 0.94 -1.58 -8.10
C THR A 224 2.28 -0.92 -8.50
N PRO A 225 3.35 -0.98 -7.70
CA PRO A 225 4.63 -0.42 -8.12
C PRO A 225 5.22 -1.13 -9.34
N ALA A 226 5.10 -2.46 -9.39
CA ALA A 226 5.60 -3.24 -10.53
C ALA A 226 4.84 -2.91 -11.82
N GLU A 227 3.52 -2.80 -11.77
CA GLU A 227 2.69 -2.35 -12.89
C GLU A 227 3.13 -0.99 -13.41
N ILE A 228 3.33 0.00 -12.53
CA ILE A 228 3.73 1.35 -12.90
C ILE A 228 5.11 1.34 -13.56
N VAL A 229 6.10 0.69 -12.94
CA VAL A 229 7.48 0.67 -13.45
C VAL A 229 7.56 -0.04 -14.79
N ILE A 230 6.98 -1.23 -14.92
CA ILE A 230 7.03 -2.02 -16.15
C ILE A 230 6.24 -1.32 -17.26
N SER A 231 5.08 -0.75 -16.96
CA SER A 231 4.25 -0.02 -17.94
C SER A 231 4.95 1.22 -18.46
N LEU A 232 5.60 2.00 -17.57
CA LEU A 232 6.38 3.15 -17.96
C LEU A 232 7.55 2.75 -18.87
N PHE A 233 8.28 1.69 -18.51
CA PHE A 233 9.36 1.17 -19.33
C PHE A 233 8.87 0.76 -20.72
N LEU A 234 7.76 0.02 -20.81
CA LEU A 234 7.15 -0.34 -22.10
C LEU A 234 6.69 0.89 -22.89
N ALA A 235 6.10 1.89 -22.23
CA ALA A 235 5.67 3.12 -22.89
C ALA A 235 6.85 3.89 -23.48
N LEU A 236 7.98 3.97 -22.76
CA LEU A 236 9.21 4.58 -23.25
C LEU A 236 9.75 3.84 -24.48
N LEU A 237 9.76 2.51 -24.48
CA LEU A 237 10.14 1.71 -25.65
C LEU A 237 9.20 1.94 -26.83
N LEU A 238 7.88 1.96 -26.61
CA LEU A 238 6.88 2.19 -27.66
C LEU A 238 6.91 3.64 -28.21
N ASN A 239 7.47 4.57 -27.46
CA ASN A 239 7.62 5.96 -27.90
C ASN A 239 8.79 6.14 -28.89
N LEU A 240 9.74 5.22 -28.92
CA LEU A 240 10.84 5.23 -29.88
C LEU A 240 10.33 5.09 -31.33
N PRO A 241 11.09 5.51 -32.35
CA PRO A 241 10.74 5.39 -33.76
C PRO A 241 10.86 3.94 -34.27
N LEU A 242 10.10 3.01 -33.66
CA LEU A 242 10.11 1.58 -34.01
C LEU A 242 9.29 1.31 -35.26
N LYS A 243 9.73 0.34 -36.08
CA LYS A 243 8.89 -0.29 -37.13
C LYS A 243 7.83 -1.15 -36.45
N MET A 244 6.63 -1.26 -37.04
CA MET A 244 5.52 -2.10 -36.55
C MET A 244 4.95 -1.69 -35.16
N LYS A 245 4.94 -0.40 -34.81
CA LYS A 245 4.39 0.09 -33.53
C LYS A 245 2.96 -0.40 -33.25
N ALA A 246 2.12 -0.45 -34.27
CA ALA A 246 0.74 -0.91 -34.12
C ALA A 246 0.68 -2.38 -33.66
N PHE A 247 1.51 -3.25 -34.23
CA PHE A 247 1.60 -4.66 -33.82
C PHE A 247 2.01 -4.80 -32.35
N PHE A 248 3.07 -4.09 -31.91
CA PHE A 248 3.50 -4.14 -30.50
C PHE A 248 2.42 -3.61 -29.56
N ARG A 249 1.77 -2.46 -29.88
CA ARG A 249 0.66 -1.94 -29.08
C ARG A 249 -0.46 -2.95 -28.91
N THR A 250 -0.89 -3.58 -29.99
CA THR A 250 -1.93 -4.60 -29.97
C THR A 250 -1.50 -5.80 -29.12
N SER A 251 -0.27 -6.29 -29.32
CA SER A 251 0.24 -7.47 -28.60
C SER A 251 0.28 -7.26 -27.07
N TYR A 252 0.71 -6.07 -26.61
CA TYR A 252 0.73 -5.76 -25.17
C TYR A 252 -0.67 -5.46 -24.61
N PHE A 253 -1.62 -5.05 -25.43
CA PHE A 253 -2.98 -4.73 -25.00
C PHE A 253 -3.89 -5.95 -24.93
N ILE A 254 -3.65 -6.98 -25.75
CA ILE A 254 -4.45 -8.23 -25.81
C ILE A 254 -4.69 -8.84 -24.42
N PRO A 255 -3.68 -8.97 -23.52
CA PRO A 255 -3.89 -9.50 -22.18
C PRO A 255 -4.98 -8.78 -21.39
N TYR A 256 -5.07 -7.47 -21.50
CA TYR A 256 -6.05 -6.67 -20.76
C TYR A 256 -7.49 -6.97 -21.22
N VAL A 257 -7.71 -7.13 -22.51
CA VAL A 257 -9.04 -7.39 -23.10
C VAL A 257 -9.49 -8.85 -22.89
N THR A 258 -8.53 -9.76 -22.75
CA THR A 258 -8.82 -11.18 -22.58
C THR A 258 -9.49 -11.46 -21.22
N SER A 259 -10.42 -12.43 -21.23
CA SER A 259 -11.11 -12.86 -19.98
C SER A 259 -10.11 -13.25 -18.91
N VAL A 260 -10.27 -12.68 -17.72
CA VAL A 260 -9.41 -13.00 -16.57
C VAL A 260 -9.50 -14.48 -16.17
N VAL A 261 -10.67 -15.12 -16.35
CA VAL A 261 -10.85 -16.55 -16.06
C VAL A 261 -10.01 -17.39 -17.02
N ALA A 262 -10.10 -17.12 -18.33
CA ALA A 262 -9.33 -17.85 -19.34
C ALA A 262 -7.81 -17.70 -19.12
N ILE A 263 -7.36 -16.47 -18.87
CA ILE A 263 -5.96 -16.20 -18.56
C ILE A 263 -5.52 -16.97 -17.32
N SER A 264 -6.28 -16.91 -16.23
CA SER A 264 -5.91 -17.57 -14.97
C SER A 264 -5.81 -19.11 -15.13
N LEU A 265 -6.64 -19.72 -15.98
CA LEU A 265 -6.52 -21.16 -16.29
C LEU A 265 -5.22 -21.49 -17.04
N VAL A 266 -4.84 -20.67 -18.03
CA VAL A 266 -3.57 -20.84 -18.76
C VAL A 266 -2.38 -20.67 -17.80
N TRP A 267 -2.39 -19.60 -17.00
CA TRP A 267 -1.33 -19.35 -16.03
C TRP A 267 -1.24 -20.44 -14.96
N ARG A 268 -2.37 -20.98 -14.51
CA ARG A 268 -2.39 -22.13 -13.59
C ARG A 268 -1.66 -23.33 -14.16
N TRP A 269 -1.85 -23.63 -15.46
CA TRP A 269 -1.09 -24.67 -16.13
C TRP A 269 0.42 -24.32 -16.20
N MET A 270 0.76 -23.08 -16.53
CA MET A 270 2.15 -22.61 -16.59
C MET A 270 2.85 -22.66 -15.22
N PHE A 271 2.13 -22.42 -14.13
CA PHE A 271 2.63 -22.48 -12.75
C PHE A 271 2.56 -23.87 -12.13
N ASN A 272 2.14 -24.90 -12.86
CA ASN A 272 2.11 -26.23 -12.27
C ASN A 272 3.49 -26.64 -11.74
N ASP A 273 3.53 -27.18 -10.51
CA ASP A 273 4.78 -27.44 -9.78
C ASP A 273 5.61 -28.55 -10.41
N GLU A 274 4.97 -29.53 -11.09
CA GLU A 274 5.65 -30.69 -11.67
C GLU A 274 6.01 -30.52 -13.15
N TYR A 275 5.04 -30.09 -13.97
CA TYR A 275 5.16 -30.03 -15.44
C TYR A 275 4.94 -28.63 -16.01
N GLY A 276 4.84 -27.60 -15.13
CA GLY A 276 4.61 -26.24 -15.55
C GLY A 276 5.81 -25.61 -16.27
N LEU A 277 5.48 -24.75 -17.24
CA LEU A 277 6.47 -24.11 -18.10
C LEU A 277 7.52 -23.29 -17.32
N PHE A 278 7.12 -22.63 -16.22
CA PHE A 278 8.07 -21.85 -15.42
C PHE A 278 9.11 -22.72 -14.73
N ASN A 279 8.72 -23.85 -14.15
CA ASN A 279 9.66 -24.78 -13.54
C ASN A 279 10.55 -25.47 -14.61
N TYR A 280 10.05 -25.66 -15.81
CA TYR A 280 10.87 -26.11 -16.93
C TYR A 280 11.97 -25.08 -17.26
N PHE A 281 11.64 -23.79 -17.38
CA PHE A 281 12.66 -22.75 -17.61
C PHE A 281 13.65 -22.61 -16.46
N LEU A 282 13.19 -22.74 -15.22
CA LEU A 282 14.09 -22.70 -14.04
C LEU A 282 15.07 -23.88 -14.06
N SER A 283 14.61 -25.06 -14.49
CA SER A 283 15.50 -26.22 -14.59
C SER A 283 16.60 -26.08 -15.65
N LEU A 284 16.39 -25.27 -16.71
CA LEU A 284 17.41 -24.99 -17.71
C LEU A 284 18.61 -24.18 -17.18
N VAL A 285 18.41 -23.48 -16.05
CA VAL A 285 19.46 -22.69 -15.37
C VAL A 285 19.81 -23.25 -14.00
N ASP A 286 19.56 -24.55 -13.80
CA ASP A 286 19.86 -25.30 -12.56
C ASP A 286 19.22 -24.71 -11.28
N ILE A 287 18.11 -23.98 -11.42
CA ILE A 287 17.32 -23.51 -10.30
C ILE A 287 16.30 -24.60 -9.92
N GLY A 288 16.23 -24.91 -8.63
CA GLY A 288 15.29 -25.90 -8.11
C GLY A 288 13.83 -25.55 -8.38
N LYS A 289 12.96 -26.57 -8.39
CA LYS A 289 11.52 -26.38 -8.62
C LYS A 289 10.90 -25.48 -7.55
N VAL A 290 10.16 -24.47 -7.98
CA VAL A 290 9.38 -23.59 -7.12
C VAL A 290 7.95 -24.15 -7.03
N LYS A 291 7.41 -24.23 -5.81
CA LYS A 291 6.04 -24.69 -5.54
C LYS A 291 5.08 -23.51 -5.64
N TRP A 292 4.82 -23.04 -6.85
CA TRP A 292 4.02 -21.85 -7.14
C TRP A 292 2.59 -21.92 -6.61
N LEU A 293 1.95 -23.11 -6.76
CA LEU A 293 0.54 -23.28 -6.43
C LEU A 293 0.30 -24.07 -5.15
N THR A 294 1.35 -24.68 -4.57
CA THR A 294 1.21 -25.57 -3.41
C THR A 294 1.93 -25.06 -2.17
N HIS A 295 2.62 -23.92 -2.21
CA HIS A 295 3.27 -23.31 -1.06
C HIS A 295 2.66 -21.95 -0.72
N GLU A 296 2.40 -21.71 0.57
CA GLU A 296 1.69 -20.51 1.03
C GLU A 296 2.43 -19.20 0.71
N ASP A 297 3.76 -19.16 0.80
CA ASP A 297 4.56 -17.96 0.54
C ASP A 297 4.50 -17.51 -0.93
N TRP A 298 4.28 -18.46 -1.85
CA TRP A 298 4.18 -18.17 -3.28
C TRP A 298 2.75 -17.80 -3.72
N THR A 299 1.76 -17.95 -2.86
CA THR A 299 0.36 -17.70 -3.22
C THR A 299 0.14 -16.28 -3.71
N ILE A 300 0.49 -15.27 -2.94
CA ILE A 300 0.30 -13.86 -3.33
C ILE A 300 1.23 -13.46 -4.48
N PRO A 301 2.54 -13.80 -4.49
CA PRO A 301 3.39 -13.54 -5.65
C PRO A 301 2.87 -14.14 -6.96
N THR A 302 2.36 -15.36 -6.95
CA THR A 302 1.80 -16.02 -8.15
C THR A 302 0.59 -15.24 -8.69
N ILE A 303 -0.34 -14.85 -7.82
CA ILE A 303 -1.50 -14.02 -8.20
C ILE A 303 -1.03 -12.66 -8.75
N ALA A 304 -0.01 -12.06 -8.12
CA ALA A 304 0.55 -10.77 -8.51
C ALA A 304 1.14 -10.81 -9.93
N ILE A 305 1.93 -11.85 -10.27
CA ILE A 305 2.54 -12.02 -11.61
C ILE A 305 1.45 -12.02 -12.69
N VAL A 306 0.37 -12.79 -12.50
CA VAL A 306 -0.76 -12.85 -13.45
C VAL A 306 -1.39 -11.47 -13.64
N SER A 307 -1.60 -10.76 -12.54
CA SER A 307 -2.27 -9.46 -12.54
C SER A 307 -1.40 -8.37 -13.17
N ILE A 308 -0.10 -8.35 -12.86
CA ILE A 308 0.88 -7.44 -13.47
C ILE A 308 0.89 -7.64 -14.98
N TRP A 309 1.05 -8.90 -15.44
CA TRP A 309 1.07 -9.22 -16.87
C TRP A 309 -0.20 -8.76 -17.58
N LYS A 310 -1.37 -8.92 -16.93
CA LYS A 310 -2.66 -8.50 -17.50
C LYS A 310 -2.77 -6.97 -17.61
N SER A 311 -2.31 -6.21 -16.62
CA SER A 311 -2.57 -4.76 -16.49
C SER A 311 -1.53 -3.88 -17.18
N VAL A 312 -0.30 -4.38 -17.30
CA VAL A 312 0.86 -3.60 -17.78
C VAL A 312 0.62 -2.99 -19.16
N GLY A 313 0.01 -3.72 -20.09
CA GLY A 313 -0.24 -3.23 -21.46
C GLY A 313 -1.22 -2.05 -21.50
N TYR A 314 -2.28 -2.10 -20.70
CA TYR A 314 -3.25 -1.01 -20.58
C TYR A 314 -2.59 0.25 -19.99
N ASN A 315 -1.89 0.10 -18.89
CA ASN A 315 -1.18 1.19 -18.24
C ASN A 315 -0.09 1.79 -19.15
N ALA A 316 0.59 0.96 -19.96
CA ALA A 316 1.59 1.42 -20.92
C ALA A 316 0.98 2.31 -22.03
N ILE A 317 -0.23 2.03 -22.48
CA ILE A 317 -0.93 2.88 -23.45
C ILE A 317 -1.26 4.24 -22.84
N ILE A 318 -1.69 4.28 -21.56
CA ILE A 318 -1.97 5.53 -20.86
C ILE A 318 -0.68 6.35 -20.69
N PHE A 319 0.42 5.71 -20.27
CA PHE A 319 1.72 6.37 -20.21
C PHE A 319 2.19 6.88 -21.56
N LEU A 320 1.98 6.10 -22.63
CA LEU A 320 2.36 6.51 -23.99
C LEU A 320 1.58 7.75 -24.44
N ALA A 321 0.28 7.85 -24.12
CA ALA A 321 -0.50 9.05 -24.38
C ALA A 321 0.05 10.26 -23.60
N GLY A 322 0.39 10.06 -22.31
CA GLY A 322 1.04 11.08 -21.49
C GLY A 322 2.41 11.51 -22.04
N LEU A 323 3.24 10.58 -22.51
CA LEU A 323 4.53 10.90 -23.15
C LEU A 323 4.35 11.73 -24.42
N GLN A 324 3.33 11.42 -25.23
CA GLN A 324 3.04 12.11 -26.47
C GLN A 324 2.42 13.50 -26.28
N SER A 325 1.90 13.80 -25.10
CA SER A 325 1.39 15.14 -24.74
C SER A 325 2.48 16.11 -24.30
N ILE A 326 3.70 15.64 -24.05
CA ILE A 326 4.83 16.51 -23.69
C ILE A 326 5.34 17.21 -24.96
N ASP A 327 5.43 18.55 -24.91
CA ASP A 327 5.93 19.35 -26.04
C ASP A 327 7.41 19.03 -26.30
N LYS A 328 7.74 18.85 -27.57
CA LYS A 328 9.10 18.53 -28.00
C LYS A 328 10.08 19.66 -27.73
N SER A 329 9.61 20.92 -27.67
CA SER A 329 10.44 22.09 -27.38
C SER A 329 11.20 21.97 -26.05
N TYR A 330 10.65 21.29 -25.05
CA TYR A 330 11.37 21.03 -23.80
C TYR A 330 12.62 20.17 -24.01
N TYR A 331 12.53 19.16 -24.87
CA TYR A 331 13.67 18.29 -25.19
C TYR A 331 14.69 18.96 -26.07
N GLU A 332 14.23 19.76 -27.04
CA GLU A 332 15.09 20.54 -27.95
C GLU A 332 15.90 21.57 -27.17
N ALA A 333 15.27 22.31 -26.26
CA ALA A 333 15.96 23.25 -25.38
C ALA A 333 17.01 22.56 -24.50
N ALA A 334 16.65 21.43 -23.88
CA ALA A 334 17.58 20.66 -23.05
C ALA A 334 18.76 20.07 -23.87
N GLU A 335 18.56 19.71 -25.13
CA GLU A 335 19.60 19.23 -26.01
C GLU A 335 20.60 20.36 -26.37
N VAL A 336 20.12 21.60 -26.58
CA VAL A 336 20.96 22.77 -26.72
C VAL A 336 21.81 23.06 -25.50
N ASP A 337 21.22 22.82 -24.28
CA ASP A 337 21.91 22.95 -22.98
C ASP A 337 22.87 21.77 -22.69
N GLY A 338 22.97 20.79 -23.59
CA GLY A 338 23.86 19.63 -23.46
C GLY A 338 23.38 18.56 -22.44
N ALA A 339 22.10 18.51 -22.13
CA ALA A 339 21.53 17.54 -21.21
C ALA A 339 21.58 16.12 -21.78
N SER A 340 22.03 15.16 -20.97
CA SER A 340 22.02 13.75 -21.31
C SER A 340 20.60 13.17 -21.32
N LYS A 341 20.38 12.02 -21.99
CA LYS A 341 19.08 11.32 -22.01
C LYS A 341 18.53 10.99 -20.61
N LEU A 342 19.42 10.66 -19.67
CA LEU A 342 19.04 10.36 -18.29
C LEU A 342 18.61 11.63 -17.54
N GLN A 343 19.30 12.77 -17.78
CA GLN A 343 18.91 14.06 -17.23
C GLN A 343 17.56 14.51 -17.80
N ASN A 344 17.32 14.35 -19.09
CA ASN A 344 16.03 14.62 -19.72
C ASN A 344 14.92 13.76 -19.12
N PHE A 345 15.18 12.49 -18.83
CA PHE A 345 14.19 11.63 -18.18
C PHE A 345 13.83 12.13 -16.78
N PHE A 346 14.80 12.40 -15.91
CA PHE A 346 14.52 12.75 -14.51
C PHE A 346 14.05 14.19 -14.30
N HIS A 347 14.45 15.14 -15.18
CA HIS A 347 14.15 16.56 -15.02
C HIS A 347 13.00 17.05 -15.90
N ILE A 348 12.70 16.35 -17.02
CA ILE A 348 11.63 16.74 -17.95
C ILE A 348 10.55 15.67 -17.99
N THR A 349 10.90 14.46 -18.45
CA THR A 349 9.91 13.40 -18.72
C THR A 349 9.17 12.98 -17.46
N TRP A 350 9.88 12.59 -16.41
CA TRP A 350 9.28 12.10 -15.17
C TRP A 350 8.41 13.14 -14.44
N PRO A 351 8.85 14.41 -14.26
CA PRO A 351 8.01 15.44 -13.68
C PRO A 351 6.75 15.75 -14.49
N LEU A 352 6.87 15.87 -15.81
CA LEU A 352 5.73 16.18 -16.71
C LEU A 352 4.76 15.00 -16.86
N LEU A 353 5.21 13.75 -16.63
CA LEU A 353 4.35 12.57 -16.53
C LEU A 353 3.65 12.40 -15.18
N SER A 354 3.93 13.25 -14.20
CA SER A 354 3.37 13.12 -12.85
C SER A 354 1.83 13.06 -12.82
N PRO A 355 1.05 13.80 -13.64
CA PRO A 355 -0.40 13.65 -13.69
C PRO A 355 -0.84 12.27 -14.17
N THR A 356 -0.19 11.78 -15.23
CA THR A 356 -0.48 10.44 -15.79
C THR A 356 -0.12 9.33 -14.80
N THR A 357 1.05 9.43 -14.17
CA THR A 357 1.49 8.49 -13.13
C THR A 357 0.53 8.48 -11.94
N PHE A 358 0.07 9.66 -11.52
CA PHE A 358 -0.88 9.80 -10.42
C PHE A 358 -2.24 9.17 -10.77
N PHE A 359 -2.74 9.38 -11.98
CA PHE A 359 -3.97 8.75 -12.45
C PHE A 359 -3.85 7.22 -12.45
N ILE A 360 -2.77 6.67 -13.03
CA ILE A 360 -2.52 5.22 -13.05
C ILE A 360 -2.42 4.68 -11.62
N LEU A 361 -1.70 5.36 -10.73
CA LEU A 361 -1.57 4.95 -9.32
C LEU A 361 -2.93 4.81 -8.64
N ILE A 362 -3.82 5.80 -8.78
CA ILE A 362 -5.16 5.75 -8.17
C ILE A 362 -5.97 4.58 -8.73
N VAL A 363 -6.04 4.46 -10.06
CA VAL A 363 -6.86 3.43 -10.71
C VAL A 363 -6.32 2.03 -10.41
N SER A 364 -4.99 1.84 -10.43
CA SER A 364 -4.36 0.56 -10.09
C SER A 364 -4.58 0.17 -8.63
N VAL A 365 -4.41 1.10 -7.68
CA VAL A 365 -4.65 0.82 -6.26
C VAL A 365 -6.10 0.40 -6.04
N ILE A 366 -7.07 1.16 -6.54
CA ILE A 366 -8.50 0.83 -6.40
C ILE A 366 -8.81 -0.53 -7.07
N GLY A 367 -8.24 -0.80 -8.24
CA GLY A 367 -8.41 -2.06 -8.96
C GLY A 367 -7.83 -3.24 -8.21
N ASN A 368 -6.61 -3.11 -7.71
CA ASN A 368 -5.87 -4.17 -7.04
C ASN A 368 -6.47 -4.53 -5.67
N PHE A 369 -7.07 -3.58 -4.93
CA PHE A 369 -7.82 -3.91 -3.71
C PHE A 369 -9.04 -4.81 -3.96
N LYS A 370 -9.53 -4.89 -5.20
CA LYS A 370 -10.69 -5.71 -5.58
C LYS A 370 -10.32 -7.05 -6.21
N VAL A 371 -9.08 -7.53 -6.01
CA VAL A 371 -8.64 -8.82 -6.54
C VAL A 371 -9.45 -9.98 -5.96
N PHE A 372 -10.02 -10.80 -6.86
CA PHE A 372 -10.83 -11.97 -6.51
C PHE A 372 -10.68 -13.09 -7.53
N THR A 373 -11.02 -12.83 -8.80
CA THR A 373 -11.18 -13.86 -9.84
C THR A 373 -9.89 -14.65 -10.07
N GLN A 374 -8.73 -13.98 -10.03
CA GLN A 374 -7.43 -14.64 -10.17
C GLN A 374 -7.21 -15.67 -9.07
N VAL A 375 -7.50 -15.31 -7.80
CA VAL A 375 -7.39 -16.23 -6.66
C VAL A 375 -8.32 -17.40 -6.85
N TYR A 376 -9.60 -17.11 -7.11
CA TYR A 376 -10.65 -18.11 -7.24
C TYR A 376 -10.34 -19.15 -8.32
N VAL A 377 -9.83 -18.72 -9.46
CA VAL A 377 -9.53 -19.61 -10.60
C VAL A 377 -8.20 -20.34 -10.43
N LEU A 378 -7.14 -19.66 -10.00
CA LEU A 378 -5.83 -20.28 -9.79
C LEU A 378 -5.88 -21.41 -8.76
N TYR A 379 -6.63 -21.20 -7.67
CA TYR A 379 -6.71 -22.14 -6.55
C TYR A 379 -8.03 -22.96 -6.51
N GLN A 380 -8.78 -23.01 -7.64
CA GLN A 380 -9.97 -23.86 -7.79
C GLN A 380 -11.03 -23.63 -6.71
N ALA A 381 -11.46 -22.39 -6.58
CA ALA A 381 -12.42 -21.99 -5.57
C ALA A 381 -11.95 -22.17 -4.10
N LEU A 382 -10.63 -22.28 -3.89
CA LEU A 382 -10.02 -22.26 -2.56
C LEU A 382 -9.30 -20.94 -2.33
N PRO A 383 -9.20 -20.47 -1.09
CA PRO A 383 -8.47 -19.25 -0.73
C PRO A 383 -6.96 -19.49 -0.60
N GLY A 384 -6.36 -20.22 -1.53
CA GLY A 384 -4.96 -20.64 -1.52
C GLY A 384 -4.76 -22.10 -1.11
N PRO A 385 -3.52 -22.62 -1.20
CA PRO A 385 -3.26 -24.04 -0.95
C PRO A 385 -3.37 -24.44 0.52
N TYR A 386 -2.93 -23.57 1.43
CA TYR A 386 -2.91 -23.78 2.88
C TYR A 386 -3.23 -22.49 3.62
N ASN A 387 -3.77 -22.62 4.83
CA ASN A 387 -3.87 -21.56 5.83
C ASN A 387 -4.45 -20.24 5.27
N ASN A 388 -5.42 -20.31 4.37
CA ASN A 388 -6.04 -19.13 3.74
C ASN A 388 -5.00 -18.14 3.15
N SER A 389 -3.86 -18.64 2.63
CA SER A 389 -2.75 -17.83 2.14
C SER A 389 -3.11 -16.90 0.98
N GLY A 390 -4.15 -17.23 0.21
CA GLY A 390 -4.71 -16.40 -0.87
C GLY A 390 -6.00 -15.67 -0.49
N MET A 391 -6.45 -15.76 0.77
CA MET A 391 -7.65 -15.06 1.23
C MET A 391 -7.44 -13.55 1.10
N THR A 392 -8.10 -12.93 0.12
CA THR A 392 -8.16 -11.46 -0.03
C THR A 392 -9.46 -10.94 0.57
N MET A 393 -9.56 -9.61 0.79
CA MET A 393 -10.78 -9.02 1.36
C MET A 393 -12.02 -9.32 0.51
N VAL A 394 -11.92 -9.25 -0.83
CA VAL A 394 -13.06 -9.57 -1.70
C VAL A 394 -13.36 -11.07 -1.69
N TYR A 395 -12.33 -11.92 -1.56
CA TYR A 395 -12.54 -13.36 -1.39
C TYR A 395 -13.27 -13.65 -0.08
N TYR A 396 -12.88 -13.02 1.03
CA TYR A 396 -13.56 -13.14 2.32
C TYR A 396 -15.04 -12.72 2.23
N ILE A 397 -15.32 -11.58 1.57
CA ILE A 397 -16.70 -11.11 1.35
C ILE A 397 -17.49 -12.14 0.57
N PHE A 398 -16.92 -12.71 -0.50
CA PHE A 398 -17.55 -13.74 -1.31
C PHE A 398 -17.82 -15.01 -0.50
N ASP A 399 -16.85 -15.46 0.27
CA ASP A 399 -16.95 -16.66 1.10
C ASP A 399 -18.05 -16.51 2.15
N LYS A 400 -18.08 -15.39 2.88
CA LYS A 400 -19.14 -15.08 3.84
C LYS A 400 -20.52 -14.97 3.20
N PHE A 401 -20.59 -14.44 1.98
CA PHE A 401 -21.85 -14.29 1.27
C PHE A 401 -22.37 -15.60 0.71
N TYR A 402 -21.53 -16.37 0.02
CA TYR A 402 -21.94 -17.57 -0.72
C TYR A 402 -21.78 -18.87 0.07
N ALA A 403 -20.62 -19.09 0.69
CA ALA A 403 -20.36 -20.34 1.40
C ALA A 403 -21.03 -20.35 2.78
N ASP A 404 -20.82 -19.30 3.57
CA ASP A 404 -21.35 -19.21 4.93
C ASP A 404 -22.77 -18.62 4.97
N GLN A 405 -23.26 -18.03 3.88
CA GLN A 405 -24.57 -17.37 3.76
C GLN A 405 -24.83 -16.27 4.81
N GLN A 406 -23.79 -15.66 5.35
CA GLN A 406 -23.83 -14.63 6.39
C GLN A 406 -23.82 -13.22 5.78
N MET A 407 -24.97 -12.77 5.28
CA MET A 407 -25.12 -11.49 4.56
C MET A 407 -24.69 -10.27 5.35
N GLY A 408 -25.02 -10.24 6.65
CA GLY A 408 -24.66 -9.13 7.53
C GLY A 408 -23.16 -8.97 7.71
N GLU A 409 -22.45 -10.08 7.92
CA GLU A 409 -20.98 -10.10 8.06
C GLU A 409 -20.29 -9.77 6.72
N ALA A 410 -20.77 -10.35 5.62
CA ALA A 410 -20.26 -10.03 4.27
C ALA A 410 -20.41 -8.54 3.95
N SER A 411 -21.58 -7.94 4.27
CA SER A 411 -21.83 -6.52 4.09
C SER A 411 -20.92 -5.66 4.97
N ALA A 412 -20.70 -6.02 6.24
CA ALA A 412 -19.79 -5.32 7.12
C ALA A 412 -18.35 -5.35 6.59
N ALA A 413 -17.87 -6.52 6.10
CA ALA A 413 -16.57 -6.67 5.49
C ALA A 413 -16.42 -5.81 4.21
N ALA A 414 -17.46 -5.74 3.38
CA ALA A 414 -17.50 -4.89 2.18
C ALA A 414 -17.38 -3.40 2.54
N TYR A 415 -18.04 -2.95 3.61
CA TYR A 415 -17.90 -1.56 4.08
C TYR A 415 -16.54 -1.27 4.67
N VAL A 416 -15.90 -2.22 5.36
CA VAL A 416 -14.51 -2.05 5.80
C VAL A 416 -13.59 -1.89 4.60
N LEU A 417 -13.73 -2.72 3.56
CA LEU A 417 -12.96 -2.59 2.31
C LEU A 417 -13.21 -1.23 1.64
N PHE A 418 -14.46 -0.81 1.54
CA PHE A 418 -14.83 0.50 0.99
C PHE A 418 -14.15 1.64 1.75
N MET A 419 -14.17 1.62 3.08
CA MET A 419 -13.52 2.63 3.93
C MET A 419 -12.01 2.63 3.76
N VAL A 420 -11.37 1.47 3.66
CA VAL A 420 -9.92 1.37 3.38
C VAL A 420 -9.57 2.04 2.06
N ILE A 421 -10.31 1.70 0.98
CA ILE A 421 -10.08 2.30 -0.34
C ILE A 421 -10.34 3.81 -0.32
N LEU A 422 -11.40 4.27 0.34
CA LEU A 422 -11.76 5.68 0.43
C LEU A 422 -10.68 6.48 1.16
N VAL A 423 -10.22 6.00 2.31
CA VAL A 423 -9.15 6.64 3.10
C VAL A 423 -7.86 6.71 2.29
N LEU A 424 -7.44 5.60 1.66
CA LEU A 424 -6.23 5.57 0.82
C LEU A 424 -6.35 6.54 -0.36
N THR A 425 -7.50 6.56 -1.05
CA THR A 425 -7.75 7.47 -2.17
C THR A 425 -7.72 8.93 -1.71
N PHE A 426 -8.30 9.25 -0.56
CA PHE A 426 -8.24 10.58 0.02
C PHE A 426 -6.79 11.03 0.29
N PHE A 427 -5.97 10.15 0.87
CA PHE A 427 -4.55 10.44 1.09
C PHE A 427 -3.78 10.61 -0.22
N GLN A 428 -4.04 9.77 -1.23
CA GLN A 428 -3.43 9.90 -2.55
C GLN A 428 -3.75 11.27 -3.16
N PHE A 429 -5.02 11.72 -3.15
CA PHE A 429 -5.39 13.04 -3.65
C PHE A 429 -4.73 14.18 -2.88
N ARG A 430 -4.64 14.06 -1.55
CA ARG A 430 -3.99 15.09 -0.72
C ARG A 430 -2.50 15.23 -1.05
N VAL A 431 -1.80 14.11 -1.21
CA VAL A 431 -0.38 14.09 -1.58
C VAL A 431 -0.19 14.52 -3.04
N GLY A 432 -1.07 14.07 -3.93
CA GLY A 432 -1.02 14.39 -5.36
C GLY A 432 -1.12 15.89 -5.63
N LYS A 433 -2.04 16.60 -4.97
CA LYS A 433 -2.18 18.07 -5.13
C LYS A 433 -0.88 18.86 -4.89
N GLN A 434 0.03 18.32 -4.08
CA GLN A 434 1.29 19.01 -3.74
C GLN A 434 2.45 18.64 -4.65
N ARG A 435 2.35 17.52 -5.39
CA ARG A 435 3.48 16.95 -6.15
C ARG A 435 3.23 16.80 -7.65
N VAL A 436 1.98 16.90 -8.07
CA VAL A 436 1.60 16.77 -9.49
C VAL A 436 1.77 18.14 -10.16
N GLN A 437 2.58 18.19 -11.19
CA GLN A 437 2.79 19.38 -12.02
C GLN A 437 1.81 19.35 -13.19
N TYR A 438 0.76 20.15 -13.13
CA TYR A 438 -0.09 20.39 -14.28
C TYR A 438 0.56 21.48 -15.15
N VAL A 439 0.86 21.15 -16.38
CA VAL A 439 1.23 22.15 -17.39
C VAL A 439 -0.07 22.85 -17.78
N GLY A 440 -0.27 24.07 -17.27
CA GLY A 440 -1.37 24.95 -17.63
C GLY A 440 -0.88 26.04 -18.55
#